data_226f6fa34e9550e3b34b9c9de28f8bf5
#
_entry.id   226f6fa34e9550e3b34b9c9de28f8bf5
#
_cell.length_a   1.000
_cell.length_b   1.000
_cell.length_c   1.000
_cell.angle_alpha   90.00
_cell.angle_beta   90.00
_cell.angle_gamma   90.00
#
_symmetry.space_group_name_H-M   'P 1'
#
loop_
_entity.id
_entity.type
_entity.pdbx_description
1 polymer ?
#
loop_
_entity_poly.entity_id
_entity_poly.type
_entity_poly.pdbx_seq_one_letter_code
_entity_poly.pdbx_strand_id
1 'polypeptide(L)'
;MTTMFASTTRKTPRSGKRRICFPMTSRAYYGRSQLLLQKLQEHPGVELELMLGGSILLDKYSRHIADDIEAGGFTISTSLFNVIEGGNHVAMAKTACLTALEFTNGFHAADPDIVVICGDRFEQLAIAMSAAYLNKTIAHIEGGDVTGSIDESVRHAITKLAHIHFVTNDDAHRRVLAMGEDPKYVFTTGSLDVEMASMVATDIPSAVVNSYGVGHEVDVSQPFLLVIQHPVTTEQENRRHLEDTLRAVSALDMPVIWIWPNSDAGTGEMADSLRNFRENAPDAVRKMRFITDLPVNEFTALLKVAACLIGNSSAGIKECSYLGTPVVNIGGRQQGRLHGDNVVHAGYDRGEILAAAERQLAHGRYPRSNIYYRPGTSQMMVDMLAGVELYTQKRFCELPASAQVER
;
A
#
# COMPACT_ATOMS: atom_id res chain seq x y z
N MET A 1 -14.01 39.19 32.10
CA MET A 1 -14.15 39.29 30.65
C MET A 1 -13.51 38.04 30.03
N THR A 2 -14.31 37.02 29.82
CA THR A 2 -13.87 35.73 29.26
C THR A 2 -14.39 35.68 27.82
N THR A 3 -13.53 36.07 26.88
CA THR A 3 -13.82 35.96 25.46
C THR A 3 -13.65 34.49 25.07
N MET A 4 -14.71 33.73 25.04
CA MET A 4 -14.77 32.42 24.39
C MET A 4 -14.48 32.61 22.89
N PHE A 5 -13.37 32.06 22.44
CA PHE A 5 -13.15 31.81 21.01
C PHE A 5 -14.11 30.71 20.57
N ALA A 6 -15.31 31.09 20.16
CA ALA A 6 -16.17 30.18 19.42
C ALA A 6 -15.62 30.07 17.99
N SER A 7 -14.80 29.08 17.73
CA SER A 7 -14.50 28.65 16.38
C SER A 7 -15.81 28.10 15.78
N THR A 8 -16.56 28.94 15.08
CA THR A 8 -17.71 28.53 14.28
C THR A 8 -17.24 27.90 12.97
N THR A 9 -16.67 26.70 13.03
CA THR A 9 -16.61 25.85 11.85
C THR A 9 -18.06 25.49 11.51
N ARG A 10 -18.61 26.10 10.45
CA ARG A 10 -19.93 25.71 9.92
C ARG A 10 -19.81 24.25 9.47
N LYS A 11 -20.44 23.34 10.19
CA LYS A 11 -20.64 21.96 9.72
C LYS A 11 -21.38 22.01 8.39
N THR A 12 -20.88 21.30 7.40
CA THR A 12 -21.53 21.19 6.09
C THR A 12 -22.96 20.62 6.28
N PRO A 13 -24.00 21.18 5.67
CA PRO A 13 -25.36 20.66 5.79
C PRO A 13 -25.40 19.16 5.39
N ARG A 14 -26.11 18.32 6.15
CA ARG A 14 -26.24 16.90 5.84
C ARG A 14 -27.19 16.69 4.67
N SER A 15 -26.74 15.97 3.64
CA SER A 15 -27.50 15.65 2.43
C SER A 15 -28.50 14.49 2.60
N GLY A 16 -28.53 13.84 3.76
CA GLY A 16 -29.24 12.57 3.98
C GLY A 16 -28.50 11.34 3.45
N LYS A 17 -27.39 11.51 2.76
CA LYS A 17 -26.51 10.45 2.31
C LYS A 17 -25.50 10.08 3.41
N ARG A 18 -24.93 8.87 3.32
CA ARG A 18 -23.85 8.42 4.19
C ARG A 18 -22.55 9.08 3.76
N ARG A 19 -21.94 9.85 4.64
CA ARG A 19 -20.64 10.51 4.39
C ARG A 19 -19.50 9.55 4.67
N ILE A 20 -18.74 9.26 3.64
CA ILE A 20 -17.59 8.36 3.71
C ILE A 20 -16.33 9.18 3.40
N CYS A 21 -15.48 9.35 4.41
CA CYS A 21 -14.19 9.99 4.23
C CYS A 21 -13.11 8.94 3.92
N PHE A 22 -12.34 9.19 2.87
CA PHE A 22 -11.21 8.36 2.47
C PHE A 22 -9.91 9.16 2.57
N PRO A 23 -9.16 9.03 3.69
CA PRO A 23 -7.85 9.64 3.87
C PRO A 23 -6.81 8.98 2.98
N MET A 24 -6.01 9.77 2.28
CA MET A 24 -4.92 9.32 1.43
C MET A 24 -3.60 9.96 1.83
N THR A 25 -2.61 9.16 2.19
CA THR A 25 -1.28 9.64 2.63
C THR A 25 -0.16 9.28 1.67
N SER A 26 -0.42 8.44 0.68
CA SER A 26 0.53 8.09 -0.37
C SER A 26 -0.18 7.84 -1.69
N ARG A 27 0.54 8.03 -2.81
CA ARG A 27 0.05 7.73 -4.16
C ARG A 27 -0.41 6.29 -4.32
N ALA A 28 0.26 5.35 -3.66
CA ALA A 28 -0.12 3.94 -3.72
C ALA A 28 -1.55 3.69 -3.22
N TYR A 29 -2.04 4.48 -2.25
CA TYR A 29 -3.42 4.37 -1.78
C TYR A 29 -4.43 4.85 -2.82
N TYR A 30 -4.14 5.95 -3.51
CA TYR A 30 -4.99 6.39 -4.63
C TYR A 30 -5.04 5.33 -5.73
N GLY A 31 -3.87 4.87 -6.20
CA GLY A 31 -3.78 3.90 -7.28
C GLY A 31 -4.62 2.64 -7.02
N ARG A 32 -4.42 1.99 -5.88
CA ARG A 32 -5.14 0.75 -5.52
C ARG A 32 -6.63 0.95 -5.28
N SER A 33 -7.05 2.14 -4.88
CA SER A 33 -8.43 2.42 -4.48
C SER A 33 -9.29 3.03 -5.58
N GLN A 34 -8.75 3.34 -6.75
CA GLN A 34 -9.46 4.05 -7.82
C GLN A 34 -10.83 3.44 -8.14
N LEU A 35 -10.89 2.12 -8.31
CA LEU A 35 -12.15 1.44 -8.64
C LEU A 35 -13.17 1.50 -7.49
N LEU A 36 -12.70 1.37 -6.24
CA LEU A 36 -13.54 1.53 -5.05
C LEU A 36 -14.08 2.96 -4.95
N LEU A 37 -13.22 3.96 -5.14
CA LEU A 37 -13.58 5.38 -5.08
C LEU A 37 -14.59 5.74 -6.14
N GLN A 38 -14.39 5.28 -7.38
CA GLN A 38 -15.33 5.50 -8.48
C GLN A 38 -16.72 4.95 -8.13
N LYS A 39 -16.81 3.71 -7.67
CA LYS A 39 -18.06 3.10 -7.29
C LYS A 39 -18.73 3.77 -6.07
N LEU A 40 -17.94 4.22 -5.08
CA LEU A 40 -18.48 5.01 -3.95
C LEU A 40 -19.05 6.34 -4.43
N GLN A 41 -18.38 7.03 -5.35
CA GLN A 41 -18.84 8.30 -5.92
C GLN A 41 -20.13 8.14 -6.73
N GLU A 42 -20.25 7.04 -7.48
CA GLU A 42 -21.44 6.71 -8.28
C GLU A 42 -22.62 6.23 -7.43
N HIS A 43 -22.37 5.82 -6.17
CA HIS A 43 -23.44 5.25 -5.33
C HIS A 43 -24.40 6.33 -4.83
N PRO A 44 -25.74 6.22 -5.10
CA PRO A 44 -26.70 7.29 -4.83
C PRO A 44 -26.87 7.62 -3.34
N GLY A 45 -26.59 6.66 -2.44
CA GLY A 45 -26.70 6.82 -0.99
C GLY A 45 -25.40 7.27 -0.31
N VAL A 46 -24.33 7.54 -1.06
CA VAL A 46 -23.01 7.91 -0.52
C VAL A 46 -22.64 9.34 -0.92
N GLU A 47 -21.98 10.03 -0.01
CA GLU A 47 -21.26 11.28 -0.22
C GLU A 47 -19.78 11.00 0.10
N LEU A 48 -18.95 10.93 -0.94
CA LEU A 48 -17.52 10.62 -0.81
C LEU A 48 -16.72 11.89 -0.55
N GLU A 49 -15.87 11.87 0.46
CA GLU A 49 -14.91 12.94 0.77
C GLU A 49 -13.47 12.41 0.70
N LEU A 50 -12.63 13.03 -0.11
CA LEU A 50 -11.20 12.71 -0.19
C LEU A 50 -10.39 13.72 0.60
N MET A 51 -9.64 13.25 1.60
CA MET A 51 -8.70 14.07 2.36
C MET A 51 -7.27 13.62 2.06
N LEU A 52 -6.44 14.53 1.59
CA LEU A 52 -5.03 14.25 1.30
C LEU A 52 -4.15 14.69 2.46
N GLY A 53 -3.11 13.89 2.75
CA GLY A 53 -2.07 14.20 3.72
C GLY A 53 -0.83 13.35 3.46
N GLY A 54 0.23 13.50 4.26
CA GLY A 54 1.42 12.67 4.12
C GLY A 54 2.21 12.93 2.82
N SER A 55 2.90 11.90 2.38
CA SER A 55 3.81 11.98 1.22
C SER A 55 3.11 12.24 -0.11
N ILE A 56 1.79 12.06 -0.21
CA ILE A 56 1.02 12.36 -1.42
C ILE A 56 1.03 13.85 -1.76
N LEU A 57 1.27 14.73 -0.78
CA LEU A 57 1.35 16.17 -0.97
C LEU A 57 2.78 16.69 -1.26
N LEU A 58 3.77 15.79 -1.37
CA LEU A 58 5.16 16.16 -1.65
C LEU A 58 5.50 15.88 -3.12
N ASP A 59 5.84 16.90 -3.88
CA ASP A 59 6.17 16.83 -5.30
C ASP A 59 7.21 15.77 -5.65
N LYS A 60 8.17 15.53 -4.76
CA LYS A 60 9.23 14.54 -4.99
C LYS A 60 8.73 13.09 -5.01
N TYR A 61 7.54 12.82 -4.43
CA TYR A 61 6.94 11.48 -4.37
C TYR A 61 5.68 11.36 -5.22
N SER A 62 5.03 12.47 -5.52
CA SER A 62 3.67 12.46 -6.07
C SER A 62 3.40 13.68 -6.96
N ARG A 63 4.37 14.00 -7.85
CA ARG A 63 4.17 15.11 -8.79
C ARG A 63 2.86 14.90 -9.59
N HIS A 64 2.01 15.92 -9.62
CA HIS A 64 0.73 15.94 -10.33
C HIS A 64 -0.36 14.99 -9.78
N ILE A 65 -0.21 14.41 -8.59
CA ILE A 65 -1.22 13.49 -8.04
C ILE A 65 -2.58 14.18 -7.83
N ALA A 66 -2.61 15.45 -7.44
CA ALA A 66 -3.84 16.20 -7.31
C ALA A 66 -4.54 16.34 -8.66
N ASP A 67 -3.78 16.65 -9.71
CA ASP A 67 -4.28 16.72 -11.09
C ASP A 67 -4.79 15.35 -11.57
N ASP A 68 -4.08 14.27 -11.22
CA ASP A 68 -4.48 12.89 -11.56
C ASP A 68 -5.80 12.51 -10.86
N ILE A 69 -5.98 12.90 -9.59
CA ILE A 69 -7.22 12.66 -8.82
C ILE A 69 -8.38 13.43 -9.43
N GLU A 70 -8.18 14.71 -9.76
CA GLU A 70 -9.20 15.55 -10.38
C GLU A 70 -9.54 15.09 -11.80
N ALA A 71 -8.52 14.70 -12.60
CA ALA A 71 -8.71 14.11 -13.92
C ALA A 71 -9.47 12.76 -13.85
N GLY A 72 -9.33 12.02 -12.75
CA GLY A 72 -10.13 10.83 -12.43
C GLY A 72 -11.58 11.14 -12.06
N GLY A 73 -11.99 12.42 -12.05
CA GLY A 73 -13.35 12.87 -11.73
C GLY A 73 -13.63 13.02 -10.23
N PHE A 74 -12.59 12.99 -9.39
CA PHE A 74 -12.76 13.12 -7.94
C PHE A 74 -12.51 14.55 -7.46
N THR A 75 -13.24 14.95 -6.41
CA THR A 75 -13.02 16.23 -5.74
C THR A 75 -12.24 16.02 -4.46
N ILE A 76 -11.11 16.74 -4.33
CA ILE A 76 -10.33 16.77 -3.08
C ILE A 76 -11.02 17.73 -2.12
N SER A 77 -11.53 17.20 -1.00
CA SER A 77 -12.25 18.02 0.00
C SER A 77 -11.27 18.84 0.85
N THR A 78 -10.09 18.28 1.16
CA THR A 78 -9.11 18.95 2.03
C THR A 78 -7.70 18.39 1.77
N SER A 79 -6.69 19.28 1.77
CA SER A 79 -5.27 18.93 1.78
C SER A 79 -4.64 19.36 3.11
N LEU A 80 -4.07 18.39 3.83
CA LEU A 80 -3.54 18.54 5.19
C LEU A 80 -2.02 18.37 5.17
N PHE A 81 -1.28 19.47 5.29
CA PHE A 81 0.20 19.47 5.24
C PHE A 81 0.77 19.06 6.60
N ASN A 82 1.19 17.80 6.73
CA ASN A 82 1.55 17.17 7.99
C ASN A 82 2.90 16.42 7.95
N VAL A 83 3.75 16.65 6.94
CA VAL A 83 5.00 15.91 6.79
C VAL A 83 6.20 16.69 7.33
N ILE A 84 6.99 16.02 8.16
CA ILE A 84 8.35 16.45 8.50
C ILE A 84 9.33 15.62 7.66
N GLU A 85 10.04 16.29 6.76
CA GLU A 85 11.09 15.66 5.98
C GLU A 85 12.30 15.28 6.83
N GLY A 86 13.04 14.24 6.42
CA GLY A 86 14.26 13.81 7.11
C GLY A 86 14.59 12.34 6.90
N GLY A 87 13.63 11.52 6.44
CA GLY A 87 13.85 10.10 6.11
C GLY A 87 14.38 9.24 7.28
N ASN A 88 14.15 9.68 8.53
CA ASN A 88 14.59 8.99 9.74
C ASN A 88 13.42 8.77 10.72
N HIS A 89 13.64 7.95 11.75
CA HIS A 89 12.61 7.56 12.71
C HIS A 89 12.00 8.75 13.47
N VAL A 90 12.79 9.80 13.77
CA VAL A 90 12.29 10.98 14.49
C VAL A 90 11.32 11.78 13.60
N ALA A 91 11.68 11.99 12.34
CA ALA A 91 10.82 12.66 11.37
C ALA A 91 9.53 11.87 11.13
N MET A 92 9.63 10.53 11.00
CA MET A 92 8.49 9.63 10.84
C MET A 92 7.54 9.72 12.06
N ALA A 93 8.05 9.61 13.28
CA ALA A 93 7.25 9.71 14.50
C ALA A 93 6.57 11.08 14.65
N LYS A 94 7.29 12.18 14.37
CA LYS A 94 6.72 13.52 14.40
C LYS A 94 5.67 13.73 13.31
N THR A 95 5.87 13.19 12.11
CA THR A 95 4.87 13.18 11.04
C THR A 95 3.60 12.48 11.49
N ALA A 96 3.68 11.32 12.16
CA ALA A 96 2.50 10.65 12.71
C ALA A 96 1.74 11.54 13.72
N CYS A 97 2.44 12.23 14.61
CA CYS A 97 1.80 13.15 15.56
C CYS A 97 1.10 14.33 14.86
N LEU A 98 1.74 14.94 13.86
CA LEU A 98 1.12 15.99 13.05
C LEU A 98 -0.07 15.47 12.24
N THR A 99 0.03 14.25 11.71
CA THR A 99 -1.07 13.59 11.02
C THR A 99 -2.30 13.47 11.93
N ALA A 100 -2.12 13.04 13.18
CA ALA A 100 -3.22 12.97 14.13
C ALA A 100 -3.86 14.35 14.39
N LEU A 101 -3.05 15.38 14.55
CA LEU A 101 -3.51 16.75 14.78
C LEU A 101 -4.34 17.27 13.59
N GLU A 102 -3.79 17.18 12.38
CA GLU A 102 -4.41 17.74 11.19
C GLU A 102 -5.67 16.97 10.80
N PHE A 103 -5.65 15.64 10.82
CA PHE A 103 -6.84 14.84 10.52
C PHE A 103 -7.93 14.98 11.59
N THR A 104 -7.59 15.28 12.85
CA THR A 104 -8.59 15.63 13.86
C THR A 104 -9.37 16.88 13.45
N ASN A 105 -8.68 17.92 12.98
CA ASN A 105 -9.33 19.13 12.48
C ASN A 105 -10.17 18.85 11.23
N GLY A 106 -9.63 18.08 10.29
CA GLY A 106 -10.34 17.68 9.07
C GLY A 106 -11.62 16.90 9.37
N PHE A 107 -11.57 15.88 10.21
CA PHE A 107 -12.76 15.09 10.58
C PHE A 107 -13.76 15.88 11.41
N HIS A 108 -13.31 16.82 12.26
CA HIS A 108 -14.20 17.70 12.99
C HIS A 108 -14.99 18.61 12.06
N ALA A 109 -14.36 19.14 11.02
CA ALA A 109 -15.00 20.01 10.04
C ALA A 109 -15.96 19.24 9.11
N ALA A 110 -15.52 18.08 8.58
CA ALA A 110 -16.26 17.27 7.62
C ALA A 110 -17.39 16.47 8.28
N ASP A 111 -17.25 16.06 9.54
CA ASP A 111 -18.21 15.24 10.30
C ASP A 111 -18.60 13.94 9.56
N PRO A 112 -17.66 13.10 9.09
CA PRO A 112 -17.98 11.89 8.35
C PRO A 112 -18.71 10.85 9.23
N ASP A 113 -19.54 10.01 8.60
CA ASP A 113 -20.16 8.85 9.26
C ASP A 113 -19.16 7.67 9.35
N ILE A 114 -18.35 7.50 8.28
CA ILE A 114 -17.33 6.46 8.20
C ILE A 114 -15.99 7.07 7.74
N VAL A 115 -14.89 6.67 8.38
CA VAL A 115 -13.52 6.91 7.93
C VAL A 115 -12.95 5.60 7.43
N VAL A 116 -12.56 5.54 6.16
CA VAL A 116 -11.97 4.33 5.55
C VAL A 116 -10.45 4.40 5.65
N ILE A 117 -9.87 3.47 6.37
CA ILE A 117 -8.42 3.32 6.52
C ILE A 117 -7.94 2.18 5.63
N CYS A 118 -6.99 2.47 4.73
CA CYS A 118 -6.43 1.46 3.83
C CYS A 118 -4.98 1.13 4.25
N GLY A 119 -4.71 -0.14 4.55
CA GLY A 119 -3.37 -0.63 4.85
C GLY A 119 -2.85 -0.27 6.24
N ASP A 120 -1.56 -0.06 6.35
CA ASP A 120 -0.79 -0.19 7.58
C ASP A 120 0.40 0.78 7.72
N ARG A 121 0.46 1.83 6.90
CA ARG A 121 1.51 2.83 7.06
C ARG A 121 1.35 3.59 8.38
N PHE A 122 2.45 4.10 8.92
CA PHE A 122 2.47 4.77 10.21
C PHE A 122 1.49 5.95 10.32
N GLU A 123 1.21 6.66 9.22
CA GLU A 123 0.22 7.75 9.19
C GLU A 123 -1.20 7.23 9.42
N GLN A 124 -1.50 6.01 8.94
CA GLN A 124 -2.84 5.43 9.04
C GLN A 124 -3.27 5.14 10.47
N LEU A 125 -2.32 4.77 11.36
CA LEU A 125 -2.62 4.60 12.78
C LEU A 125 -3.00 5.94 13.43
N ALA A 126 -2.29 7.00 13.08
CA ALA A 126 -2.58 8.35 13.57
C ALA A 126 -3.97 8.83 13.14
N ILE A 127 -4.34 8.55 11.88
CA ILE A 127 -5.66 8.83 11.32
C ILE A 127 -6.74 8.00 12.04
N ALA A 128 -6.51 6.71 12.24
CA ALA A 128 -7.45 5.83 12.96
C ALA A 128 -7.67 6.28 14.40
N MET A 129 -6.61 6.70 15.11
CA MET A 129 -6.68 7.25 16.47
C MET A 129 -7.54 8.52 16.50
N SER A 130 -7.33 9.45 15.57
CA SER A 130 -8.11 10.69 15.45
C SER A 130 -9.60 10.40 15.23
N ALA A 131 -9.92 9.48 14.31
CA ALA A 131 -11.29 9.07 14.03
C ALA A 131 -11.94 8.41 15.26
N ALA A 132 -11.21 7.52 15.96
CA ALA A 132 -11.71 6.81 17.15
C ALA A 132 -12.07 7.79 18.27
N TYR A 133 -11.20 8.75 18.59
CA TYR A 133 -11.47 9.75 19.64
C TYR A 133 -12.57 10.75 19.27
N LEU A 134 -12.86 10.92 18.00
CA LEU A 134 -14.02 11.68 17.51
C LEU A 134 -15.30 10.83 17.40
N ASN A 135 -15.28 9.59 17.90
CA ASN A 135 -16.40 8.64 17.83
C ASN A 135 -16.91 8.41 16.39
N LYS A 136 -15.99 8.34 15.43
CA LYS A 136 -16.31 8.01 14.04
C LYS A 136 -16.22 6.50 13.82
N THR A 137 -17.14 5.95 13.02
CA THR A 137 -16.99 4.56 12.58
C THR A 137 -15.78 4.44 11.67
N ILE A 138 -14.93 3.46 11.91
CA ILE A 138 -13.72 3.21 11.12
C ILE A 138 -13.91 1.91 10.36
N ALA A 139 -13.70 1.94 9.05
CA ALA A 139 -13.58 0.76 8.21
C ALA A 139 -12.11 0.54 7.84
N HIS A 140 -11.57 -0.65 8.10
CA HIS A 140 -10.19 -1.00 7.83
C HIS A 140 -10.09 -1.99 6.68
N ILE A 141 -9.37 -1.60 5.64
CA ILE A 141 -9.06 -2.44 4.47
C ILE A 141 -7.67 -3.06 4.68
N GLU A 142 -7.53 -4.36 4.43
CA GLU A 142 -6.30 -5.16 4.55
C GLU A 142 -5.84 -5.40 6.01
N GLY A 143 -6.77 -5.41 6.97
CA GLY A 143 -6.48 -5.87 8.35
C GLY A 143 -6.22 -7.38 8.43
N GLY A 144 -5.53 -7.81 9.51
CA GLY A 144 -5.33 -9.23 9.83
C GLY A 144 -4.19 -9.95 9.12
N ASP A 145 -3.53 -9.33 8.13
CA ASP A 145 -2.31 -9.88 7.52
C ASP A 145 -1.13 -9.83 8.52
N VAL A 146 -0.12 -10.67 8.30
CA VAL A 146 1.15 -10.68 9.04
C VAL A 146 2.28 -10.21 8.13
N THR A 147 3.30 -9.58 8.71
CA THR A 147 4.52 -9.13 8.01
C THR A 147 5.69 -9.08 8.99
N GLY A 148 6.93 -9.02 8.49
CA GLY A 148 8.13 -8.97 9.31
C GLY A 148 8.61 -7.55 9.65
N SER A 149 7.72 -6.56 9.77
CA SER A 149 8.09 -5.17 10.05
C SER A 149 7.14 -4.53 11.07
N ILE A 150 7.43 -3.29 11.49
CA ILE A 150 6.56 -2.50 12.37
C ILE A 150 5.13 -2.35 11.81
N ASP A 151 4.97 -2.46 10.50
CA ASP A 151 3.68 -2.34 9.82
C ASP A 151 2.67 -3.38 10.35
N GLU A 152 3.12 -4.55 10.81
CA GLU A 152 2.25 -5.55 11.43
C GLU A 152 1.61 -5.01 12.71
N SER A 153 2.41 -4.43 13.61
CA SER A 153 1.90 -3.85 14.85
C SER A 153 0.95 -2.69 14.57
N VAL A 154 1.28 -1.84 13.59
CA VAL A 154 0.43 -0.73 13.15
C VAL A 154 -0.89 -1.25 12.60
N ARG A 155 -0.85 -2.26 11.73
CA ARG A 155 -2.03 -2.89 11.13
C ARG A 155 -2.96 -3.47 12.20
N HIS A 156 -2.42 -4.20 13.16
CA HIS A 156 -3.21 -4.81 14.23
C HIS A 156 -3.78 -3.75 15.18
N ALA A 157 -3.05 -2.67 15.47
CA ALA A 157 -3.58 -1.55 16.25
C ALA A 157 -4.74 -0.85 15.53
N ILE A 158 -4.64 -0.62 14.22
CA ILE A 158 -5.74 -0.06 13.41
C ILE A 158 -6.94 -1.02 13.42
N THR A 159 -6.73 -2.33 13.26
CA THR A 159 -7.79 -3.34 13.34
C THR A 159 -8.53 -3.23 14.69
N LYS A 160 -7.80 -3.06 15.80
CA LYS A 160 -8.44 -2.90 17.13
C LYS A 160 -9.24 -1.62 17.28
N LEU A 161 -8.91 -0.56 16.57
CA LEU A 161 -9.70 0.69 16.54
C LEU A 161 -10.87 0.62 15.56
N ALA A 162 -10.76 -0.17 14.49
CA ALA A 162 -11.76 -0.24 13.43
C ALA A 162 -13.02 -1.02 13.83
N HIS A 163 -14.15 -0.67 13.23
CA HIS A 163 -15.47 -1.25 13.46
C HIS A 163 -15.87 -2.22 12.34
N ILE A 164 -15.42 -1.96 11.11
CA ILE A 164 -15.72 -2.72 9.90
C ILE A 164 -14.38 -3.20 9.34
N HIS A 165 -14.29 -4.46 8.96
CA HIS A 165 -13.03 -5.07 8.54
C HIS A 165 -13.19 -5.73 7.17
N PHE A 166 -12.43 -5.24 6.18
CA PHE A 166 -12.31 -5.83 4.86
C PHE A 166 -10.97 -6.55 4.76
N VAL A 167 -11.00 -7.86 4.89
CA VAL A 167 -9.80 -8.69 4.91
C VAL A 167 -9.55 -9.35 3.55
N THR A 168 -8.28 -9.62 3.25
CA THR A 168 -7.86 -10.07 1.93
C THR A 168 -8.05 -11.57 1.69
N ASN A 169 -7.99 -12.37 2.75
CA ASN A 169 -8.01 -13.83 2.69
C ASN A 169 -8.55 -14.45 3.99
N ASP A 170 -8.75 -15.76 3.99
CA ASP A 170 -9.36 -16.46 5.11
C ASP A 170 -8.45 -16.54 6.34
N ASP A 171 -7.13 -16.49 6.18
CA ASP A 171 -6.18 -16.41 7.30
C ASP A 171 -6.26 -15.07 8.02
N ALA A 172 -6.32 -13.98 7.26
CA ALA A 172 -6.53 -12.65 7.80
C ALA A 172 -7.89 -12.56 8.51
N HIS A 173 -8.94 -13.18 7.95
CA HIS A 173 -10.26 -13.28 8.57
C HIS A 173 -10.19 -13.97 9.95
N ARG A 174 -9.58 -15.14 10.01
CA ARG A 174 -9.41 -15.87 11.27
C ARG A 174 -8.65 -15.08 12.33
N ARG A 175 -7.57 -14.36 11.92
CA ARG A 175 -6.79 -13.52 12.84
C ARG A 175 -7.60 -12.34 13.37
N VAL A 176 -8.37 -11.66 12.51
CA VAL A 176 -9.22 -10.53 12.94
C VAL A 176 -10.28 -11.03 13.96
N LEU A 177 -10.91 -12.18 13.73
CA LEU A 177 -11.81 -12.78 14.71
C LEU A 177 -11.07 -13.13 16.01
N ALA A 178 -9.87 -13.70 15.93
CA ALA A 178 -9.05 -14.03 17.09
C ALA A 178 -8.62 -12.80 17.92
N MET A 179 -8.61 -11.61 17.29
CA MET A 179 -8.41 -10.34 17.97
C MET A 179 -9.65 -9.85 18.72
N GLY A 180 -10.76 -10.59 18.70
CA GLY A 180 -12.00 -10.27 19.40
C GLY A 180 -12.89 -9.28 18.64
N GLU A 181 -12.81 -9.25 17.33
CA GLU A 181 -13.71 -8.45 16.48
C GLU A 181 -15.03 -9.19 16.23
N ASP A 182 -16.12 -8.44 16.05
CA ASP A 182 -17.46 -8.99 15.84
C ASP A 182 -17.55 -9.61 14.43
N PRO A 183 -17.86 -10.93 14.31
CA PRO A 183 -18.00 -11.60 13.03
C PRO A 183 -18.97 -10.94 12.04
N LYS A 184 -20.01 -10.25 12.57
CA LYS A 184 -20.98 -9.49 11.77
C LYS A 184 -20.32 -8.41 10.90
N TYR A 185 -19.14 -7.93 11.30
CA TYR A 185 -18.44 -6.80 10.66
C TYR A 185 -17.09 -7.19 10.04
N VAL A 186 -16.80 -8.49 9.90
CA VAL A 186 -15.58 -8.99 9.25
C VAL A 186 -15.92 -9.63 7.91
N PHE A 187 -15.44 -9.04 6.82
CA PHE A 187 -15.77 -9.44 5.45
C PHE A 187 -14.51 -9.84 4.68
N THR A 188 -14.47 -11.07 4.14
CA THR A 188 -13.39 -11.51 3.24
C THR A 188 -13.69 -11.04 1.82
N THR A 189 -13.16 -9.88 1.45
CA THR A 189 -13.43 -9.23 0.18
C THR A 189 -12.35 -9.45 -0.90
N GLY A 190 -11.17 -9.91 -0.49
CA GLY A 190 -9.99 -9.90 -1.37
C GLY A 190 -9.24 -8.56 -1.34
N SER A 191 -8.22 -8.43 -2.17
CA SER A 191 -7.38 -7.25 -2.27
C SER A 191 -7.77 -6.35 -3.44
N LEU A 192 -7.86 -5.03 -3.20
CA LEU A 192 -8.08 -4.04 -4.25
C LEU A 192 -6.94 -4.03 -5.29
N ASP A 193 -5.69 -4.21 -4.86
CA ASP A 193 -4.54 -4.31 -5.76
C ASP A 193 -4.69 -5.47 -6.74
N VAL A 194 -5.18 -6.62 -6.25
CA VAL A 194 -5.37 -7.83 -7.08
C VAL A 194 -6.59 -7.70 -7.97
N GLU A 195 -7.66 -7.04 -7.53
CA GLU A 195 -8.79 -6.69 -8.41
C GLU A 195 -8.31 -5.82 -9.58
N MET A 196 -7.53 -4.78 -9.31
CA MET A 196 -6.92 -3.94 -10.36
C MET A 196 -6.03 -4.77 -11.28
N ALA A 197 -5.15 -5.63 -10.74
CA ALA A 197 -4.28 -6.49 -11.52
C ALA A 197 -5.05 -7.45 -12.44
N SER A 198 -6.27 -7.86 -12.03
CA SER A 198 -7.13 -8.72 -12.85
C SER A 198 -7.67 -8.03 -14.10
N MET A 199 -7.74 -6.70 -14.08
CA MET A 199 -8.36 -5.88 -15.15
C MET A 199 -7.35 -5.23 -16.08
N VAL A 200 -6.08 -5.08 -15.64
CA VAL A 200 -5.05 -4.36 -16.39
C VAL A 200 -4.67 -5.11 -17.68
N ALA A 201 -4.61 -4.37 -18.78
CA ALA A 201 -4.11 -4.86 -20.06
C ALA A 201 -2.63 -5.26 -19.98
N THR A 202 -2.19 -6.15 -20.87
CA THR A 202 -0.78 -6.56 -20.97
C THR A 202 0.02 -5.67 -21.92
N ASP A 203 -0.64 -4.88 -22.73
CA ASP A 203 -0.01 -4.05 -23.75
C ASP A 203 0.40 -2.71 -23.15
N ILE A 204 1.68 -2.61 -22.80
CA ILE A 204 2.31 -1.37 -22.37
C ILE A 204 3.42 -1.02 -23.37
N PRO A 205 3.34 0.13 -24.08
CA PRO A 205 4.39 0.55 -24.98
C PRO A 205 5.70 0.87 -24.24
N SER A 206 6.83 0.37 -24.74
CA SER A 206 8.16 0.70 -24.19
C SER A 206 8.41 2.20 -24.11
N ALA A 207 7.91 2.97 -25.07
CA ALA A 207 8.04 4.44 -25.08
C ALA A 207 7.36 5.10 -23.86
N VAL A 208 6.21 4.56 -23.41
CA VAL A 208 5.52 5.06 -22.20
C VAL A 208 6.38 4.80 -20.97
N VAL A 209 6.90 3.58 -20.78
CA VAL A 209 7.77 3.23 -19.66
C VAL A 209 9.05 4.09 -19.70
N ASN A 210 9.63 4.28 -20.88
CA ASN A 210 10.84 5.05 -21.07
C ASN A 210 10.63 6.58 -20.99
N SER A 211 9.42 7.07 -20.91
CA SER A 211 9.15 8.48 -20.58
C SER A 211 9.34 8.78 -19.08
N TYR A 212 9.32 7.74 -18.21
CA TYR A 212 9.53 7.88 -16.79
C TYR A 212 10.97 7.56 -16.38
N GLY A 213 11.49 8.29 -15.40
CA GLY A 213 12.79 8.03 -14.79
C GLY A 213 13.99 8.34 -15.67
N VAL A 214 15.12 7.69 -15.38
CA VAL A 214 16.42 7.94 -16.00
C VAL A 214 17.21 6.64 -16.17
N GLY A 215 18.19 6.64 -17.08
CA GLY A 215 19.07 5.49 -17.35
C GLY A 215 18.80 4.84 -18.69
N HIS A 216 19.05 3.54 -18.80
CA HIS A 216 18.91 2.76 -20.02
C HIS A 216 17.44 2.69 -20.49
N GLU A 217 17.22 2.76 -21.79
CA GLU A 217 15.89 2.49 -22.34
C GLU A 217 15.64 0.97 -22.39
N VAL A 218 14.53 0.54 -21.83
CA VAL A 218 14.16 -0.87 -21.75
C VAL A 218 13.05 -1.17 -22.75
N ASP A 219 13.26 -2.18 -23.59
CA ASP A 219 12.21 -2.76 -24.42
C ASP A 219 11.42 -3.76 -23.59
N VAL A 220 10.25 -3.35 -23.10
CA VAL A 220 9.40 -4.17 -22.25
C VAL A 220 8.67 -5.30 -23.01
N SER A 221 8.79 -5.39 -24.31
CA SER A 221 8.37 -6.54 -25.11
C SER A 221 9.33 -7.73 -24.99
N GLN A 222 10.55 -7.48 -24.54
CA GLN A 222 11.59 -8.48 -24.27
C GLN A 222 11.65 -8.79 -22.78
N PRO A 223 12.22 -9.94 -22.38
CA PRO A 223 12.38 -10.28 -20.96
C PRO A 223 13.21 -9.24 -20.21
N PHE A 224 12.69 -8.72 -19.11
CA PHE A 224 13.36 -7.78 -18.20
C PHE A 224 13.07 -8.12 -16.73
N LEU A 225 13.94 -7.63 -15.85
CA LEU A 225 13.77 -7.73 -14.40
C LEU A 225 13.08 -6.47 -13.86
N LEU A 226 12.12 -6.65 -12.97
CA LEU A 226 11.55 -5.56 -12.20
C LEU A 226 12.09 -5.63 -10.76
N VAL A 227 12.72 -4.56 -10.27
CA VAL A 227 13.32 -4.54 -8.94
C VAL A 227 12.62 -3.50 -8.07
N ILE A 228 12.17 -3.94 -6.89
CA ILE A 228 11.47 -3.08 -5.93
C ILE A 228 11.91 -3.46 -4.52
N GLN A 229 12.83 -2.69 -3.95
CA GLN A 229 13.32 -2.91 -2.60
C GLN A 229 13.12 -1.66 -1.74
N HIS A 230 12.42 -1.84 -0.62
CA HIS A 230 12.13 -0.81 0.37
C HIS A 230 13.01 -1.00 1.62
N PRO A 231 13.28 0.07 2.37
CA PRO A 231 13.93 -0.07 3.66
C PRO A 231 13.06 -0.90 4.61
N VAL A 232 13.72 -1.65 5.50
CA VAL A 232 13.08 -2.31 6.64
C VAL A 232 13.39 -1.47 7.86
N THR A 233 12.39 -0.81 8.41
CA THR A 233 12.59 0.21 9.47
C THR A 233 13.11 -0.37 10.78
N THR A 234 13.00 -1.68 10.97
CA THR A 234 13.50 -2.44 12.12
C THR A 234 14.91 -3.01 11.92
N GLU A 235 15.51 -2.82 10.73
CA GLU A 235 16.85 -3.31 10.39
C GLU A 235 17.85 -2.16 10.24
N GLN A 236 19.12 -2.41 10.54
CA GLN A 236 20.16 -1.36 10.55
C GLN A 236 21.01 -1.34 9.26
N GLU A 237 21.03 -2.42 8.47
CA GLU A 237 21.94 -2.58 7.33
C GLU A 237 21.26 -2.38 5.96
N ASN A 238 20.21 -1.59 5.88
CA ASN A 238 19.44 -1.37 4.64
C ASN A 238 20.32 -0.98 3.44
N ARG A 239 21.37 -0.18 3.68
CA ARG A 239 22.32 0.21 2.64
C ARG A 239 23.07 -1.01 2.06
N ARG A 240 23.64 -1.85 2.93
CA ARG A 240 24.38 -3.04 2.52
C ARG A 240 23.47 -4.04 1.78
N HIS A 241 22.28 -4.27 2.32
CA HIS A 241 21.28 -5.15 1.71
C HIS A 241 20.93 -4.70 0.29
N LEU A 242 20.80 -3.38 0.08
CA LEU A 242 20.55 -2.81 -1.24
C LEU A 242 21.74 -3.02 -2.19
N GLU A 243 22.99 -2.79 -1.72
CA GLU A 243 24.20 -2.97 -2.52
C GLU A 243 24.38 -4.44 -2.95
N ASP A 244 24.09 -5.40 -2.07
CA ASP A 244 24.14 -6.82 -2.41
C ASP A 244 23.09 -7.19 -3.45
N THR A 245 21.88 -6.63 -3.36
CA THR A 245 20.84 -6.77 -4.40
C THR A 245 21.29 -6.18 -5.74
N LEU A 246 21.85 -4.96 -5.73
CA LEU A 246 22.37 -4.31 -6.95
C LEU A 246 23.42 -5.17 -7.64
N ARG A 247 24.37 -5.73 -6.88
CA ARG A 247 25.43 -6.60 -7.40
C ARG A 247 24.89 -7.94 -7.93
N ALA A 248 23.86 -8.51 -7.26
CA ALA A 248 23.22 -9.74 -7.73
C ALA A 248 22.49 -9.52 -9.05
N VAL A 249 21.67 -8.46 -9.12
CA VAL A 249 20.88 -8.12 -10.32
C VAL A 249 21.79 -7.75 -11.50
N SER A 250 22.88 -7.01 -11.26
CA SER A 250 23.87 -6.66 -12.31
C SER A 250 24.53 -7.89 -12.93
N ALA A 251 24.70 -8.96 -12.17
CA ALA A 251 25.34 -10.20 -12.66
C ALA A 251 24.44 -11.01 -13.61
N LEU A 252 23.13 -10.79 -13.63
CA LEU A 252 22.18 -11.47 -14.52
C LEU A 252 22.26 -10.98 -15.97
N ASP A 253 22.95 -9.88 -16.22
CA ASP A 253 23.15 -9.24 -17.56
C ASP A 253 21.85 -9.01 -18.37
N MET A 254 20.73 -8.82 -17.70
CA MET A 254 19.40 -8.55 -18.27
C MET A 254 19.04 -7.07 -18.17
N PRO A 255 18.12 -6.56 -19.01
CA PRO A 255 17.50 -5.25 -18.80
C PRO A 255 16.77 -5.21 -17.45
N VAL A 256 16.89 -4.09 -16.73
CA VAL A 256 16.32 -3.91 -15.39
C VAL A 256 15.51 -2.62 -15.33
N ILE A 257 14.30 -2.70 -14.80
CA ILE A 257 13.54 -1.55 -14.32
C ILE A 257 13.61 -1.55 -12.81
N TRP A 258 14.26 -0.55 -12.24
CA TRP A 258 14.39 -0.36 -10.80
C TRP A 258 13.42 0.71 -10.32
N ILE A 259 12.44 0.32 -9.53
CA ILE A 259 11.52 1.28 -8.89
C ILE A 259 12.15 1.81 -7.61
N TRP A 260 12.12 3.13 -7.44
CA TRP A 260 12.67 3.83 -6.28
C TRP A 260 11.96 3.41 -4.99
N PRO A 261 12.68 3.32 -3.85
CA PRO A 261 12.05 2.96 -2.57
C PRO A 261 10.98 3.99 -2.15
N ASN A 262 10.05 3.55 -1.30
CA ASN A 262 9.02 4.40 -0.69
C ASN A 262 9.62 5.45 0.27
N SER A 263 8.77 6.23 0.96
CA SER A 263 9.17 7.34 1.85
C SER A 263 9.38 6.93 3.32
N ASP A 264 9.55 5.63 3.64
CA ASP A 264 9.76 5.17 5.01
C ASP A 264 11.15 5.55 5.55
N ALA A 265 11.34 5.44 6.87
CA ALA A 265 12.64 5.68 7.48
C ALA A 265 13.71 4.74 6.88
N GLY A 266 14.89 5.28 6.56
CA GLY A 266 15.97 4.57 5.85
C GLY A 266 16.00 4.83 4.35
N THR A 267 14.95 5.42 3.77
CA THR A 267 14.90 5.72 2.32
C THR A 267 16.01 6.67 1.88
N GLY A 268 16.40 7.63 2.71
CA GLY A 268 17.50 8.56 2.41
C GLY A 268 18.81 7.82 2.14
N GLU A 269 19.19 6.92 3.03
CA GLU A 269 20.42 6.10 2.90
C GLU A 269 20.39 5.19 1.67
N MET A 270 19.22 4.56 1.40
CA MET A 270 19.06 3.72 0.20
C MET A 270 19.14 4.55 -1.09
N ALA A 271 18.54 5.74 -1.11
CA ALA A 271 18.60 6.64 -2.25
C ALA A 271 20.03 7.12 -2.54
N ASP A 272 20.79 7.44 -1.50
CA ASP A 272 22.20 7.82 -1.64
C ASP A 272 23.05 6.63 -2.11
N SER A 273 22.78 5.43 -1.61
CA SER A 273 23.44 4.22 -2.07
C SER A 273 23.19 3.93 -3.56
N LEU A 274 21.94 4.06 -4.01
CA LEU A 274 21.58 3.92 -5.43
C LEU A 274 22.31 4.94 -6.31
N ARG A 275 22.37 6.22 -5.88
CA ARG A 275 23.11 7.27 -6.62
C ARG A 275 24.59 6.95 -6.68
N ASN A 276 25.20 6.65 -5.53
CA ASN A 276 26.62 6.31 -5.44
C ASN A 276 26.98 5.07 -6.29
N PHE A 277 26.13 4.05 -6.28
CA PHE A 277 26.35 2.86 -7.11
C PHE A 277 26.32 3.19 -8.62
N ARG A 278 25.37 4.01 -9.05
CA ARG A 278 25.27 4.47 -10.44
C ARG A 278 26.50 5.25 -10.88
N GLU A 279 27.06 6.08 -10.01
CA GLU A 279 28.23 6.92 -10.31
C GLU A 279 29.53 6.11 -10.31
N ASN A 280 29.69 5.17 -9.38
CA ASN A 280 30.92 4.42 -9.17
C ASN A 280 30.99 3.09 -9.95
N ALA A 281 29.87 2.58 -10.44
CA ALA A 281 29.81 1.32 -11.20
C ALA A 281 28.94 1.48 -12.48
N PRO A 282 29.32 2.36 -13.41
CA PRO A 282 28.51 2.65 -14.60
C PRO A 282 28.27 1.42 -15.48
N ASP A 283 29.24 0.51 -15.55
CA ASP A 283 29.09 -0.73 -16.32
C ASP A 283 28.05 -1.69 -15.69
N ALA A 284 27.93 -1.70 -14.37
CA ALA A 284 26.96 -2.53 -13.66
C ALA A 284 25.52 -2.05 -13.88
N VAL A 285 25.32 -0.76 -14.12
CA VAL A 285 23.98 -0.17 -14.32
C VAL A 285 23.66 0.12 -15.78
N ARG A 286 24.52 -0.26 -16.73
CA ARG A 286 24.39 0.06 -18.16
C ARG A 286 23.07 -0.42 -18.79
N LYS A 287 22.42 -1.43 -18.20
CA LYS A 287 21.13 -1.98 -18.63
C LYS A 287 19.98 -1.63 -17.68
N MET A 288 20.20 -0.68 -16.76
CA MET A 288 19.21 -0.33 -15.74
C MET A 288 18.51 1.00 -16.05
N ARG A 289 17.21 0.99 -15.89
CA ARG A 289 16.37 2.18 -15.83
C ARG A 289 15.85 2.37 -14.43
N PHE A 290 15.99 3.58 -13.90
CA PHE A 290 15.56 3.94 -12.55
C PHE A 290 14.34 4.84 -12.65
N ILE A 291 13.24 4.40 -12.04
CA ILE A 291 11.95 5.10 -12.08
C ILE A 291 11.54 5.44 -10.65
N THR A 292 11.24 6.70 -10.40
CA THR A 292 10.82 7.15 -9.07
C THR A 292 9.35 6.82 -8.83
N ASP A 293 8.54 6.94 -9.87
CA ASP A 293 7.09 6.87 -9.77
C ASP A 293 6.47 6.48 -11.12
N LEU A 294 5.44 5.64 -11.06
CA LEU A 294 4.65 5.19 -12.20
C LEU A 294 3.16 5.26 -11.84
N PRO A 295 2.29 5.61 -12.79
CA PRO A 295 0.86 5.41 -12.61
C PRO A 295 0.55 3.92 -12.35
N VAL A 296 -0.54 3.65 -11.63
CA VAL A 296 -0.86 2.30 -11.16
C VAL A 296 -1.09 1.31 -12.30
N ASN A 297 -1.68 1.75 -13.41
CA ASN A 297 -1.94 0.88 -14.56
C ASN A 297 -0.64 0.43 -15.21
N GLU A 298 0.30 1.36 -15.44
CA GLU A 298 1.61 1.10 -15.99
C GLU A 298 2.45 0.22 -15.06
N PHE A 299 2.41 0.51 -13.75
CA PHE A 299 3.07 -0.32 -12.75
C PHE A 299 2.54 -1.76 -12.76
N THR A 300 1.21 -1.92 -12.77
CA THR A 300 0.57 -3.23 -12.77
C THR A 300 0.81 -4.00 -14.09
N ALA A 301 0.84 -3.27 -15.22
CA ALA A 301 1.22 -3.85 -16.51
C ALA A 301 2.67 -4.36 -16.49
N LEU A 302 3.61 -3.60 -15.91
CA LEU A 302 5.00 -4.06 -15.73
C LEU A 302 5.08 -5.31 -14.86
N LEU A 303 4.36 -5.37 -13.73
CA LEU A 303 4.27 -6.59 -12.91
C LEU A 303 3.83 -7.79 -13.74
N LYS A 304 2.87 -7.58 -14.64
CA LYS A 304 2.28 -8.63 -15.45
C LYS A 304 3.21 -9.14 -16.55
N VAL A 305 4.09 -8.31 -17.11
CA VAL A 305 4.99 -8.68 -18.22
C VAL A 305 6.44 -8.94 -17.79
N ALA A 306 6.87 -8.50 -16.62
CA ALA A 306 8.22 -8.75 -16.11
C ALA A 306 8.56 -10.25 -16.09
N ALA A 307 9.79 -10.60 -16.44
CA ALA A 307 10.28 -11.97 -16.37
C ALA A 307 10.42 -12.45 -14.91
N CYS A 308 10.84 -11.55 -14.02
CA CYS A 308 10.92 -11.80 -12.58
C CYS A 308 10.85 -10.46 -11.81
N LEU A 309 10.15 -10.45 -10.67
CA LEU A 309 10.24 -9.37 -9.69
C LEU A 309 11.22 -9.77 -8.60
N ILE A 310 12.17 -8.88 -8.29
CA ILE A 310 13.19 -9.08 -7.24
C ILE A 310 13.06 -7.96 -6.21
N GLY A 311 13.01 -8.28 -4.93
CA GLY A 311 12.93 -7.30 -3.84
C GLY A 311 12.00 -7.71 -2.71
N ASN A 312 11.47 -6.72 -1.98
CA ASN A 312 10.66 -6.96 -0.78
C ASN A 312 9.31 -6.23 -0.80
N SER A 313 8.82 -5.88 -1.98
CA SER A 313 7.51 -5.25 -2.14
C SER A 313 6.36 -6.23 -1.89
N SER A 314 5.27 -5.75 -1.27
CA SER A 314 4.02 -6.52 -1.14
C SER A 314 3.41 -6.89 -2.49
N ALA A 315 3.71 -6.15 -3.56
CA ALA A 315 3.26 -6.46 -4.91
C ALA A 315 3.76 -7.84 -5.39
N GLY A 316 4.97 -8.25 -4.97
CA GLY A 316 5.48 -9.60 -5.24
C GLY A 316 4.64 -10.69 -4.58
N ILE A 317 4.07 -10.40 -3.41
CA ILE A 317 3.27 -11.36 -2.65
C ILE A 317 1.81 -11.41 -3.14
N LYS A 318 1.18 -10.25 -3.36
CA LYS A 318 -0.25 -10.17 -3.68
C LYS A 318 -0.51 -10.21 -5.20
N GLU A 319 -0.14 -9.17 -5.91
CA GLU A 319 -0.42 -9.00 -7.33
C GLU A 319 0.31 -10.06 -8.17
N CYS A 320 1.60 -10.29 -7.91
CA CYS A 320 2.38 -11.28 -8.67
C CYS A 320 1.89 -12.72 -8.45
N SER A 321 1.35 -13.06 -7.27
CA SER A 321 0.73 -14.38 -7.06
C SER A 321 -0.47 -14.59 -7.98
N TYR A 322 -1.31 -13.56 -8.13
CA TYR A 322 -2.44 -13.62 -9.07
C TYR A 322 -1.99 -13.61 -10.54
N LEU A 323 -0.98 -12.80 -10.86
CA LEU A 323 -0.45 -12.66 -12.22
C LEU A 323 0.41 -13.85 -12.66
N GLY A 324 0.87 -14.70 -11.73
CA GLY A 324 1.83 -15.78 -11.98
C GLY A 324 3.23 -15.31 -12.32
N THR A 325 3.58 -14.08 -11.97
CA THR A 325 4.91 -13.51 -12.18
C THR A 325 5.90 -14.11 -11.19
N PRO A 326 7.05 -14.66 -11.63
CA PRO A 326 8.10 -15.16 -10.75
C PRO A 326 8.60 -14.07 -9.80
N VAL A 327 8.85 -14.41 -8.54
CA VAL A 327 9.28 -13.46 -7.52
C VAL A 327 10.44 -14.02 -6.69
N VAL A 328 11.46 -13.20 -6.49
CA VAL A 328 12.47 -13.40 -5.43
C VAL A 328 12.17 -12.40 -4.32
N ASN A 329 11.62 -12.89 -3.22
CA ASN A 329 11.35 -12.05 -2.05
C ASN A 329 12.59 -12.01 -1.15
N ILE A 330 13.18 -10.82 -1.00
CA ILE A 330 14.43 -10.61 -0.26
C ILE A 330 14.15 -10.22 1.19
N GLY A 331 14.78 -10.90 2.13
CA GLY A 331 14.77 -10.58 3.56
C GLY A 331 13.43 -10.82 4.25
N GLY A 332 13.29 -10.27 5.46
CA GLY A 332 12.20 -10.56 6.38
C GLY A 332 10.93 -9.72 6.23
N ARG A 333 10.93 -8.65 5.41
CA ARG A 333 9.82 -7.67 5.36
C ARG A 333 8.45 -8.31 5.10
N GLN A 334 8.37 -9.36 4.28
CA GLN A 334 7.13 -10.08 3.97
C GLN A 334 7.01 -11.42 4.70
N GLN A 335 7.78 -11.64 5.77
CA GLN A 335 7.80 -12.89 6.50
C GLN A 335 6.42 -13.25 7.05
N GLY A 336 6.04 -14.53 6.94
CA GLY A 336 4.78 -15.08 7.44
C GLY A 336 3.55 -14.76 6.59
N ARG A 337 3.67 -13.92 5.56
CA ARG A 337 2.57 -13.58 4.65
C ARG A 337 2.27 -14.76 3.72
N LEU A 338 0.99 -15.08 3.55
CA LEU A 338 0.57 -16.05 2.54
C LEU A 338 0.99 -15.60 1.14
N HIS A 339 1.47 -16.55 0.33
CA HIS A 339 1.87 -16.30 -1.06
C HIS A 339 1.60 -17.50 -1.96
N GLY A 340 1.60 -17.27 -3.26
CA GLY A 340 1.55 -18.34 -4.25
C GLY A 340 2.90 -19.04 -4.45
N ASP A 341 2.89 -20.11 -5.23
CA ASP A 341 4.10 -20.89 -5.57
C ASP A 341 5.13 -20.08 -6.38
N ASN A 342 4.72 -18.94 -6.92
CA ASN A 342 5.55 -18.01 -7.68
C ASN A 342 6.61 -17.27 -6.83
N VAL A 343 6.57 -17.38 -5.49
CA VAL A 343 7.45 -16.65 -4.57
C VAL A 343 8.53 -17.59 -4.03
N VAL A 344 9.79 -17.24 -4.27
CA VAL A 344 10.95 -17.85 -3.63
C VAL A 344 11.59 -16.84 -2.70
N HIS A 345 11.87 -17.24 -1.47
CA HIS A 345 12.55 -16.40 -0.48
C HIS A 345 14.06 -16.52 -0.60
N ALA A 346 14.76 -15.40 -0.45
CA ALA A 346 16.21 -15.29 -0.33
C ALA A 346 16.58 -14.40 0.86
N GLY A 347 17.72 -14.65 1.48
CA GLY A 347 18.33 -13.71 2.41
C GLY A 347 18.84 -12.46 1.69
N TYR A 348 19.74 -11.71 2.36
CA TYR A 348 20.37 -10.53 1.76
C TYR A 348 21.69 -10.85 1.05
N ASP A 349 22.16 -12.09 1.12
CA ASP A 349 23.42 -12.49 0.46
C ASP A 349 23.28 -12.44 -1.07
N ARG A 350 24.27 -11.83 -1.72
CA ARG A 350 24.32 -11.70 -3.19
C ARG A 350 24.18 -13.05 -3.92
N GLY A 351 24.82 -14.09 -3.41
CA GLY A 351 24.81 -15.41 -4.04
C GLY A 351 23.45 -16.09 -3.92
N GLU A 352 22.78 -15.94 -2.77
CA GLU A 352 21.42 -16.45 -2.56
C GLU A 352 20.43 -15.75 -3.48
N ILE A 353 20.50 -14.41 -3.59
CA ILE A 353 19.64 -13.62 -4.47
C ILE A 353 19.83 -14.03 -5.93
N LEU A 354 21.08 -14.15 -6.39
CA LEU A 354 21.42 -14.53 -7.75
C LEU A 354 20.88 -15.94 -8.06
N ALA A 355 21.18 -16.94 -7.22
CA ALA A 355 20.71 -18.29 -7.41
C ALA A 355 19.18 -18.43 -7.40
N ALA A 356 18.49 -17.65 -6.56
CA ALA A 356 17.03 -17.60 -6.54
C ALA A 356 16.49 -16.99 -7.84
N ALA A 357 17.10 -15.91 -8.33
CA ALA A 357 16.69 -15.25 -9.57
C ALA A 357 16.88 -16.16 -10.80
N GLU A 358 18.02 -16.85 -10.89
CA GLU A 358 18.29 -17.81 -11.96
C GLU A 358 17.26 -18.96 -11.98
N ARG A 359 16.91 -19.50 -10.82
CA ARG A 359 15.85 -20.52 -10.70
C ARG A 359 14.50 -20.01 -11.17
N GLN A 360 14.11 -18.79 -10.77
CA GLN A 360 12.85 -18.17 -11.15
C GLN A 360 12.78 -17.87 -12.65
N LEU A 361 13.88 -17.39 -13.23
CA LEU A 361 13.98 -17.16 -14.68
C LEU A 361 13.91 -18.46 -15.48
N ALA A 362 14.56 -19.54 -15.01
CA ALA A 362 14.51 -20.85 -15.64
C ALA A 362 13.12 -21.49 -15.54
N HIS A 363 12.40 -21.28 -14.45
CA HIS A 363 11.04 -21.78 -14.28
C HIS A 363 10.05 -21.04 -15.18
N GLY A 364 10.18 -19.72 -15.29
CA GLY A 364 9.21 -18.88 -16.02
C GLY A 364 7.90 -18.69 -15.24
N ARG A 365 6.81 -18.45 -15.96
CA ARG A 365 5.49 -18.12 -15.40
C ARG A 365 4.88 -19.24 -14.59
N TYR A 366 4.18 -18.85 -13.52
CA TYR A 366 3.43 -19.74 -12.64
C TYR A 366 1.94 -19.72 -12.92
N PRO A 367 1.19 -20.76 -12.50
CA PRO A 367 -0.26 -20.71 -12.46
C PRO A 367 -0.75 -19.58 -11.55
N ARG A 368 -1.92 -19.02 -11.86
CA ARG A 368 -2.58 -17.99 -11.06
C ARG A 368 -2.96 -18.53 -9.68
N SER A 369 -2.63 -17.79 -8.62
CA SER A 369 -3.12 -18.03 -7.28
C SER A 369 -4.26 -17.07 -6.93
N ASN A 370 -5.33 -17.57 -6.34
CA ASN A 370 -6.50 -16.78 -5.95
C ASN A 370 -6.51 -16.43 -4.45
N ILE A 371 -5.39 -16.57 -3.73
CA ILE A 371 -5.30 -16.29 -2.28
C ILE A 371 -5.87 -14.91 -1.95
N TYR A 372 -5.51 -13.90 -2.73
CA TYR A 372 -5.90 -12.49 -2.54
C TYR A 372 -7.01 -12.03 -3.49
N TYR A 373 -7.47 -12.89 -4.39
CA TYR A 373 -8.47 -12.54 -5.38
C TYR A 373 -9.87 -12.96 -4.95
N ARG A 374 -10.80 -12.02 -5.02
CA ARG A 374 -12.24 -12.27 -5.01
C ARG A 374 -12.87 -11.44 -6.12
N PRO A 375 -13.80 -12.01 -6.92
CA PRO A 375 -14.47 -11.22 -7.96
C PRO A 375 -15.36 -10.16 -7.32
N GLY A 376 -15.28 -8.92 -7.80
CA GLY A 376 -16.10 -7.83 -7.33
C GLY A 376 -15.72 -7.27 -5.95
N THR A 377 -14.44 -7.33 -5.58
CA THR A 377 -13.88 -6.81 -4.32
C THR A 377 -14.39 -5.40 -4.01
N SER A 378 -14.23 -4.46 -4.93
CA SER A 378 -14.66 -3.06 -4.74
C SER A 378 -16.18 -2.93 -4.60
N GLN A 379 -16.96 -3.71 -5.36
CA GLN A 379 -18.42 -3.68 -5.25
C GLN A 379 -18.90 -4.18 -3.89
N MET A 380 -18.35 -5.30 -3.43
CA MET A 380 -18.66 -5.83 -2.08
C MET A 380 -18.38 -4.80 -1.00
N MET A 381 -17.24 -4.10 -1.07
CA MET A 381 -16.89 -3.05 -0.11
C MET A 381 -17.89 -1.89 -0.17
N VAL A 382 -18.29 -1.44 -1.35
CA VAL A 382 -19.30 -0.37 -1.51
C VAL A 382 -20.63 -0.76 -0.89
N ASP A 383 -21.12 -1.97 -1.20
CA ASP A 383 -22.41 -2.47 -0.68
C ASP A 383 -22.40 -2.50 0.86
N MET A 384 -21.29 -2.96 1.46
CA MET A 384 -21.15 -2.98 2.91
C MET A 384 -21.02 -1.57 3.49
N LEU A 385 -20.18 -0.71 2.93
CA LEU A 385 -20.00 0.66 3.40
C LEU A 385 -21.28 1.48 3.30
N ALA A 386 -22.09 1.27 2.26
CA ALA A 386 -23.36 1.95 2.07
C ALA A 386 -24.48 1.41 2.98
N GLY A 387 -24.52 0.08 3.24
CA GLY A 387 -25.65 -0.61 3.86
C GLY A 387 -25.47 -1.03 5.30
N VAL A 388 -24.24 -1.24 5.80
CA VAL A 388 -24.01 -1.79 7.14
C VAL A 388 -24.54 -0.88 8.24
N GLU A 389 -25.08 -1.46 9.30
CA GLU A 389 -25.48 -0.74 10.51
C GLU A 389 -24.24 -0.18 11.22
N LEU A 390 -24.21 1.11 11.51
CA LEU A 390 -23.11 1.76 12.20
C LEU A 390 -23.30 1.71 13.71
N TYR A 391 -22.20 1.52 14.42
CA TYR A 391 -22.15 1.55 15.89
C TYR A 391 -20.88 2.29 16.34
N THR A 392 -20.90 2.83 17.56
CA THR A 392 -19.78 3.62 18.09
C THR A 392 -18.97 2.81 19.10
N GLN A 393 -19.63 2.16 20.07
CA GLN A 393 -18.95 1.44 21.13
C GLN A 393 -18.63 0.01 20.72
N LYS A 394 -17.37 -0.28 20.51
CA LYS A 394 -16.87 -1.64 20.28
C LYS A 394 -16.97 -2.50 21.54
N ARG A 395 -17.27 -3.79 21.33
CA ARG A 395 -17.21 -4.82 22.36
C ARG A 395 -16.24 -5.89 21.93
N PHE A 396 -15.54 -6.48 22.90
CA PHE A 396 -14.72 -7.64 22.63
C PHE A 396 -15.64 -8.86 22.45
N CYS A 397 -15.47 -9.58 21.34
CA CYS A 397 -16.19 -10.81 21.04
C CYS A 397 -15.29 -12.00 21.31
N GLU A 398 -15.65 -12.83 22.28
CA GLU A 398 -14.94 -14.07 22.55
C GLU A 398 -15.26 -15.11 21.46
N LEU A 399 -14.23 -15.77 20.95
CA LEU A 399 -14.46 -16.90 20.04
C LEU A 399 -15.09 -18.07 20.80
N PRO A 400 -16.07 -18.78 20.22
CA PRO A 400 -16.59 -20.01 20.79
C PRO A 400 -15.45 -21.02 21.07
N ALA A 401 -15.54 -21.74 22.16
CA ALA A 401 -14.50 -22.70 22.57
C ALA A 401 -14.19 -23.76 21.49
N SER A 402 -15.14 -24.08 20.61
CA SER A 402 -14.97 -24.97 19.45
C SER A 402 -14.05 -24.42 18.37
N ALA A 403 -13.88 -23.10 18.27
CA ALA A 403 -13.00 -22.47 17.28
C ALA A 403 -11.54 -22.30 17.78
N GLN A 404 -11.26 -22.64 19.05
CA GLN A 404 -9.93 -22.51 19.68
C GLN A 404 -9.04 -23.75 19.49
N VAL A 405 -9.54 -24.84 18.93
CA VAL A 405 -8.88 -26.16 18.92
C VAL A 405 -8.09 -26.46 17.64
N GLU A 406 -8.23 -25.68 16.58
CA GLU A 406 -7.42 -25.84 15.36
C GLU A 406 -6.23 -24.86 15.34
N ARG A 407 -5.20 -25.20 16.12
CA ARG A 407 -3.86 -24.55 16.04
C ARG A 407 -2.83 -25.50 15.45
#